data_8e4aa785e8562422bafa5722762f752b
#
_entry.id   8e4aa785e8562422bafa5722762f752b
#
_cell.length_a   1.000
_cell.length_b   1.000
_cell.length_c   1.000
_cell.angle_alpha   90.00
_cell.angle_beta   90.00
_cell.angle_gamma   90.00
#
_symmetry.space_group_name_H-M   'P 1'
#
loop_
_entity.id
_entity.type
_entity.pdbx_description
1 polymer ?
#
loop_
_entity_poly.entity_id
_entity_poly.type
_entity_poly.pdbx_seq_one_letter_code
_entity_poly.pdbx_strand_id
1 'polypeptide(L)'
;MDENFWNRHTETMPRAQLDALHLRRLQALVHYVYERSPFYRNKFDDARLKPSDIRSLEDFKTKVPLTDKSEFIDHQLANPPYGSTLAVSLDLVSHHCETSGTTGKPLAIPYSMYDTVRFGESWIYGFWALGIRPIDSFYFAFGWGNFAGFWSAYWAARRLGCRVISGGGLDTKGHIHAIMRQKPTVLISTPTFALRMAAVAHEMGIDVSKSSIKYTDHAGEPGPTALPAMRTQIEKAWGAKAGELLGIAEIDALGPGCPNGDGVHVNEMNVFSWTMDPATGRETPEGEIGEHIVTSYANTAQPLLNYRSHDLVRRRLMCSCSRTWGKLDGSVLGRTDFMVTVRGTNVYQTAVENLIGEMPEVSHSYEIVLTREDENDAMTVRFEPTKGVAQDRWGRIAQQMGDRIHHALRVRLRCEPVPPDTLPKYELKTKRIIDQRPKEFRRALDR
;
A
#
# COMPACT_ATOMS: atom_id res chain seq x y z
N MET A 1 5.90 -14.97 -26.00
CA MET A 1 5.99 -14.14 -24.78
C MET A 1 6.35 -15.04 -23.62
N ASP A 2 7.19 -14.62 -22.70
CA ASP A 2 7.55 -15.41 -21.53
C ASP A 2 6.33 -15.56 -20.61
N GLU A 3 6.03 -16.76 -20.12
CA GLU A 3 4.85 -16.99 -19.28
C GLU A 3 4.98 -16.43 -17.87
N ASN A 4 6.22 -16.26 -17.36
CA ASN A 4 6.50 -15.86 -15.99
C ASN A 4 6.86 -14.38 -15.84
N PHE A 5 7.29 -13.71 -16.93
CA PHE A 5 7.81 -12.35 -16.90
C PHE A 5 7.15 -11.50 -17.98
N TRP A 6 6.69 -10.31 -17.61
CA TRP A 6 6.27 -9.29 -18.57
C TRP A 6 7.48 -8.81 -19.40
N ASN A 7 8.58 -8.56 -18.73
CA ASN A 7 9.85 -8.20 -19.33
C ASN A 7 11.00 -8.93 -18.61
N ARG A 8 11.32 -10.15 -19.10
CA ARG A 8 12.36 -10.97 -18.48
C ARG A 8 13.69 -10.23 -18.33
N HIS A 9 14.10 -9.45 -19.33
CA HIS A 9 15.37 -8.74 -19.30
C HIS A 9 15.47 -7.78 -18.10
N THR A 10 14.41 -7.03 -17.82
CA THR A 10 14.41 -6.07 -16.70
C THR A 10 14.15 -6.74 -15.36
N GLU A 11 13.28 -7.75 -15.31
CA GLU A 11 12.90 -8.45 -14.08
C GLU A 11 13.97 -9.41 -13.55
N THR A 12 14.90 -9.83 -14.41
CA THR A 12 16.02 -10.73 -14.06
C THR A 12 17.39 -10.11 -14.34
N MET A 13 17.47 -8.77 -14.44
CA MET A 13 18.71 -8.06 -14.66
C MET A 13 19.69 -8.31 -13.51
N PRO A 14 20.96 -8.70 -13.77
CA PRO A 14 21.95 -8.89 -12.71
C PRO A 14 22.08 -7.66 -11.79
N ARG A 15 22.19 -7.87 -10.48
CA ARG A 15 22.21 -6.79 -9.48
C ARG A 15 23.22 -5.68 -9.82
N ALA A 16 24.43 -6.02 -10.19
CA ALA A 16 25.45 -5.04 -10.56
C ALA A 16 25.05 -4.15 -11.74
N GLN A 17 24.34 -4.71 -12.75
CA GLN A 17 23.84 -3.93 -13.88
C GLN A 17 22.66 -3.04 -13.45
N LEU A 18 21.81 -3.54 -12.59
CA LEU A 18 20.66 -2.78 -12.05
C LEU A 18 21.16 -1.63 -11.18
N ASP A 19 22.16 -1.83 -10.32
CA ASP A 19 22.78 -0.80 -9.50
C ASP A 19 23.45 0.30 -10.36
N ALA A 20 24.14 -0.10 -11.41
CA ALA A 20 24.72 0.85 -12.37
C ALA A 20 23.62 1.64 -13.12
N LEU A 21 22.49 1.01 -13.45
CA LEU A 21 21.33 1.68 -14.04
C LEU A 21 20.71 2.66 -13.05
N HIS A 22 20.52 2.25 -11.80
CA HIS A 22 20.04 3.14 -10.75
C HIS A 22 20.91 4.37 -10.59
N LEU A 23 22.21 4.21 -10.49
CA LEU A 23 23.13 5.36 -10.33
C LEU A 23 22.97 6.37 -11.47
N ARG A 24 22.97 5.92 -12.73
CA ARG A 24 22.77 6.80 -13.88
C ARG A 24 21.43 7.53 -13.85
N ARG A 25 20.34 6.81 -13.48
CA ARG A 25 19.00 7.40 -13.40
C ARG A 25 18.89 8.40 -12.25
N LEU A 26 19.46 8.09 -11.10
CA LEU A 26 19.48 9.00 -9.95
C LEU A 26 20.26 10.27 -10.26
N GLN A 27 21.41 10.16 -10.91
CA GLN A 27 22.18 11.33 -11.38
C GLN A 27 21.34 12.21 -12.31
N ALA A 28 20.69 11.61 -13.31
CA ALA A 28 19.82 12.36 -14.23
C ALA A 28 18.62 12.99 -13.49
N LEU A 29 17.99 12.27 -12.56
CA LEU A 29 16.87 12.78 -11.76
C LEU A 29 17.28 13.95 -10.86
N VAL A 30 18.44 13.85 -10.20
CA VAL A 30 18.97 14.93 -9.36
C VAL A 30 19.22 16.20 -10.17
N HIS A 31 19.80 16.09 -11.38
CA HIS A 31 19.94 17.23 -12.30
C HIS A 31 18.57 17.78 -12.71
N TYR A 32 17.63 16.91 -13.10
CA TYR A 32 16.29 17.31 -13.50
C TYR A 32 15.57 18.11 -12.41
N VAL A 33 15.55 17.60 -11.17
CA VAL A 33 14.83 18.29 -10.09
C VAL A 33 15.51 19.57 -9.64
N TYR A 34 16.84 19.63 -9.68
CA TYR A 34 17.57 20.84 -9.37
C TYR A 34 17.27 21.98 -10.37
N GLU A 35 17.12 21.63 -11.65
CA GLU A 35 16.79 22.61 -12.69
C GLU A 35 15.30 22.99 -12.72
N ARG A 36 14.40 22.06 -12.43
CA ARG A 36 12.98 22.19 -12.72
C ARG A 36 12.08 22.40 -11.51
N SER A 37 12.44 21.89 -10.32
CA SER A 37 11.63 21.99 -9.11
C SER A 37 12.22 23.04 -8.15
N PRO A 38 11.58 24.19 -7.95
CA PRO A 38 12.04 25.16 -6.95
C PRO A 38 12.12 24.56 -5.54
N PHE A 39 11.22 23.64 -5.20
CA PHE A 39 11.24 22.91 -3.93
C PHE A 39 12.57 22.17 -3.73
N TYR A 40 12.97 21.32 -4.68
CA TYR A 40 14.22 20.57 -4.55
C TYR A 40 15.46 21.42 -4.71
N ARG A 41 15.43 22.44 -5.57
CA ARG A 41 16.54 23.39 -5.68
C ARG A 41 16.85 24.02 -4.32
N ASN A 42 15.85 24.60 -3.66
CA ASN A 42 16.03 25.22 -2.35
C ASN A 42 16.57 24.20 -1.33
N LYS A 43 15.99 22.99 -1.31
CA LYS A 43 16.40 21.92 -0.39
C LYS A 43 17.86 21.49 -0.61
N PHE A 44 18.34 21.48 -1.85
CA PHE A 44 19.72 21.15 -2.19
C PHE A 44 20.67 22.32 -1.85
N ASP A 45 20.26 23.54 -2.12
CA ASP A 45 21.05 24.73 -1.80
C ASP A 45 21.21 24.88 -0.27
N ASP A 46 20.17 24.65 0.51
CA ASP A 46 20.19 24.63 1.97
C ASP A 46 21.15 23.55 2.50
N ALA A 47 21.14 22.37 1.87
CA ALA A 47 22.07 21.27 2.19
C ALA A 47 23.48 21.49 1.60
N ARG A 48 23.73 22.58 0.86
CA ARG A 48 24.97 22.84 0.10
C ARG A 48 25.36 21.69 -0.82
N LEU A 49 24.38 21.00 -1.38
CA LEU A 49 24.53 19.86 -2.27
C LEU A 49 24.41 20.30 -3.74
N LYS A 50 25.34 19.87 -4.56
CA LYS A 50 25.27 20.04 -6.02
C LYS A 50 24.94 18.69 -6.68
N PRO A 51 24.24 18.70 -7.82
CA PRO A 51 23.98 17.46 -8.57
C PRO A 51 25.22 16.61 -8.85
N SER A 52 26.38 17.25 -9.12
CA SER A 52 27.66 16.59 -9.36
C SER A 52 28.27 15.85 -8.15
N ASP A 53 27.75 16.07 -6.96
CA ASP A 53 28.23 15.44 -5.73
C ASP A 53 27.72 14.01 -5.55
N ILE A 54 26.75 13.61 -6.39
CA ILE A 54 26.18 12.25 -6.41
C ILE A 54 26.99 11.37 -7.34
N ARG A 55 27.93 10.61 -6.79
CA ARG A 55 28.86 9.75 -7.53
C ARG A 55 28.64 8.27 -7.29
N SER A 56 27.85 7.92 -6.28
CA SER A 56 27.51 6.56 -5.88
C SER A 56 26.07 6.47 -5.37
N LEU A 57 25.52 5.25 -5.25
CA LEU A 57 24.23 5.02 -4.60
C LEU A 57 24.28 5.42 -3.12
N GLU A 58 25.43 5.25 -2.48
CA GLU A 58 25.64 5.67 -1.10
C GLU A 58 25.63 7.19 -0.95
N ASP A 59 26.26 7.93 -1.88
CA ASP A 59 26.14 9.40 -1.91
C ASP A 59 24.69 9.84 -2.00
N PHE A 60 23.90 9.18 -2.82
CA PHE A 60 22.48 9.52 -2.97
C PHE A 60 21.71 9.29 -1.65
N LYS A 61 21.87 8.15 -1.02
CA LYS A 61 21.18 7.83 0.23
C LYS A 61 21.56 8.77 1.37
N THR A 62 22.86 9.14 1.47
CA THR A 62 23.39 9.89 2.61
C THR A 62 23.41 11.39 2.44
N LYS A 63 23.54 11.91 1.20
CA LYS A 63 23.68 13.34 0.93
C LYS A 63 22.38 14.00 0.50
N VAL A 64 21.53 13.29 -0.30
CA VAL A 64 20.26 13.85 -0.74
C VAL A 64 19.28 13.89 0.45
N PRO A 65 18.78 15.07 0.83
CA PRO A 65 17.89 15.21 1.97
C PRO A 65 16.63 14.34 1.85
N LEU A 66 16.20 13.78 2.98
CA LEU A 66 14.91 13.08 3.06
C LEU A 66 13.77 14.05 2.78
N THR A 67 12.71 13.55 2.18
CA THR A 67 11.49 14.32 1.89
C THR A 67 10.31 13.70 2.64
N ASP A 68 9.53 14.54 3.31
CA ASP A 68 8.33 14.13 4.03
C ASP A 68 7.07 14.68 3.36
N LYS A 69 5.95 14.00 3.54
CA LYS A 69 4.64 14.39 3.02
C LYS A 69 4.21 15.77 3.49
N SER A 70 4.48 16.11 4.74
CA SER A 70 4.14 17.40 5.34
C SER A 70 4.77 18.57 4.57
N GLU A 71 6.02 18.40 4.13
CA GLU A 71 6.71 19.44 3.34
C GLU A 71 5.95 19.76 2.03
N PHE A 72 5.48 18.72 1.33
CA PHE A 72 4.67 18.93 0.12
C PHE A 72 3.34 19.63 0.42
N ILE A 73 2.65 19.20 1.48
CA ILE A 73 1.37 19.81 1.90
C ILE A 73 1.57 21.29 2.23
N ASP A 74 2.60 21.65 2.98
CA ASP A 74 2.87 23.02 3.39
C ASP A 74 3.14 23.92 2.17
N HIS A 75 3.94 23.43 1.19
CA HIS A 75 4.20 24.16 -0.05
C HIS A 75 2.94 24.33 -0.93
N GLN A 76 2.08 23.31 -0.99
CA GLN A 76 0.81 23.38 -1.74
C GLN A 76 -0.19 24.32 -1.09
N LEU A 77 -0.27 24.33 0.24
CA LEU A 77 -1.13 25.27 0.98
C LEU A 77 -0.68 26.73 0.82
N ALA A 78 0.64 26.94 0.78
CA ALA A 78 1.20 28.28 0.59
C ALA A 78 0.94 28.84 -0.83
N ASN A 79 0.88 27.96 -1.84
CA ASN A 79 0.67 28.34 -3.25
C ASN A 79 -0.09 27.24 -4.03
N PRO A 80 -1.43 27.18 -3.92
CA PRO A 80 -2.24 26.16 -4.59
C PRO A 80 -2.17 26.24 -6.12
N PRO A 81 -2.41 25.12 -6.86
CA PRO A 81 -2.73 23.79 -6.34
C PRO A 81 -1.51 22.93 -5.95
N TYR A 82 -0.31 23.16 -6.51
CA TYR A 82 0.84 22.26 -6.34
C TYR A 82 2.05 22.92 -5.68
N GLY A 83 1.98 24.20 -5.39
CA GLY A 83 3.08 24.95 -4.77
C GLY A 83 4.34 24.96 -5.63
N SER A 84 5.50 24.97 -4.96
CA SER A 84 6.82 24.90 -5.61
C SER A 84 7.28 23.47 -5.91
N THR A 85 6.43 22.45 -5.63
CA THR A 85 6.78 21.03 -5.82
C THR A 85 6.68 20.58 -7.26
N LEU A 86 5.94 21.33 -8.11
CA LEU A 86 5.77 21.04 -9.53
C LEU A 86 7.09 21.26 -10.29
N ALA A 87 7.48 20.29 -11.11
CA ALA A 87 8.69 20.33 -11.94
C ALA A 87 8.41 20.46 -13.44
N VAL A 88 7.13 20.51 -13.80
CA VAL A 88 6.67 20.75 -15.17
C VAL A 88 5.77 22.00 -15.22
N SER A 89 5.53 22.55 -16.41
CA SER A 89 4.52 23.59 -16.59
C SER A 89 3.12 23.06 -16.29
N LEU A 90 2.24 23.87 -15.72
CA LEU A 90 0.90 23.47 -15.29
C LEU A 90 0.04 22.90 -16.45
N ASP A 91 0.23 23.40 -17.65
CA ASP A 91 -0.44 22.93 -18.87
C ASP A 91 -0.06 21.49 -19.28
N LEU A 92 1.03 20.96 -18.74
CA LEU A 92 1.45 19.57 -18.94
C LEU A 92 0.83 18.61 -17.89
N VAL A 93 0.14 19.12 -16.89
CA VAL A 93 -0.60 18.29 -15.92
C VAL A 93 -1.87 17.81 -16.58
N SER A 94 -1.93 16.53 -16.89
CA SER A 94 -3.05 15.88 -17.61
C SER A 94 -4.03 15.17 -16.70
N HIS A 95 -3.62 14.85 -15.47
CA HIS A 95 -4.46 14.17 -14.49
C HIS A 95 -4.11 14.64 -13.06
N HIS A 96 -5.11 14.70 -12.21
CA HIS A 96 -5.00 15.15 -10.83
C HIS A 96 -5.59 14.09 -9.90
N CYS A 97 -4.83 13.72 -8.88
CA CYS A 97 -5.30 12.90 -7.77
C CYS A 97 -5.02 13.59 -6.44
N GLU A 98 -5.61 13.04 -5.39
CA GLU A 98 -5.38 13.49 -4.02
C GLU A 98 -5.22 12.29 -3.09
N THR A 99 -4.45 12.48 -2.03
CA THR A 99 -4.45 11.51 -0.93
C THR A 99 -5.73 11.60 -0.13
N SER A 100 -6.09 10.55 0.62
CA SER A 100 -7.34 10.50 1.41
C SER A 100 -7.45 11.59 2.48
N GLY A 101 -6.37 12.32 2.76
CA GLY A 101 -6.39 13.45 3.71
C GLY A 101 -6.88 13.05 5.11
N THR A 102 -6.55 11.87 5.62
CA THR A 102 -6.99 11.39 6.94
C THR A 102 -6.65 12.36 8.07
N THR A 103 -5.68 13.24 7.86
CA THR A 103 -5.29 14.34 8.76
C THR A 103 -6.01 15.67 8.46
N GLY A 104 -6.98 15.67 7.54
CA GLY A 104 -7.74 16.87 7.14
C GLY A 104 -7.09 17.73 6.04
N LYS A 105 -5.88 17.40 5.60
CA LYS A 105 -5.16 18.11 4.55
C LYS A 105 -4.72 17.12 3.47
N PRO A 106 -5.50 16.94 2.38
CA PRO A 106 -5.09 16.08 1.28
C PRO A 106 -3.85 16.65 0.57
N LEU A 107 -2.97 15.78 0.13
CA LEU A 107 -1.89 16.14 -0.78
C LEU A 107 -2.39 16.01 -2.21
N ALA A 108 -2.29 17.07 -2.98
CA ALA A 108 -2.55 17.07 -4.42
C ALA A 108 -1.41 16.40 -5.19
N ILE A 109 -1.74 15.50 -6.11
CA ILE A 109 -0.77 14.72 -6.88
C ILE A 109 -1.02 14.96 -8.37
N PRO A 110 -0.19 15.80 -9.02
CA PRO A 110 -0.27 16.03 -10.45
C PRO A 110 0.41 14.90 -11.24
N TYR A 111 -0.18 14.51 -12.33
CA TYR A 111 0.41 13.59 -13.31
C TYR A 111 0.51 14.25 -14.69
N SER A 112 1.67 14.12 -15.31
CA SER A 112 1.80 14.34 -16.75
C SER A 112 1.31 13.11 -17.53
N MET A 113 1.13 13.25 -18.84
CA MET A 113 0.83 12.08 -19.70
C MET A 113 1.95 11.03 -19.65
N TYR A 114 3.21 11.47 -19.48
CA TYR A 114 4.33 10.55 -19.32
C TYR A 114 4.20 9.73 -18.04
N ASP A 115 3.81 10.36 -16.92
CA ASP A 115 3.64 9.71 -15.63
C ASP A 115 2.55 8.63 -15.72
N THR A 116 1.40 8.94 -16.33
CA THR A 116 0.28 7.98 -16.47
C THR A 116 0.66 6.73 -17.26
N VAL A 117 1.49 6.89 -18.30
CA VAL A 117 2.00 5.75 -19.09
C VAL A 117 2.92 4.86 -18.24
N ARG A 118 3.81 5.46 -17.46
CA ARG A 118 4.77 4.73 -16.61
C ARG A 118 4.08 3.99 -15.47
N PHE A 119 3.13 4.62 -14.81
CA PHE A 119 2.35 3.99 -13.72
C PHE A 119 1.50 2.84 -14.24
N GLY A 120 0.85 3.01 -15.38
CA GLY A 120 0.13 1.90 -16.02
C GLY A 120 1.04 0.70 -16.28
N GLU A 121 2.29 0.91 -16.69
CA GLU A 121 3.22 -0.21 -16.89
C GLU A 121 3.57 -0.94 -15.58
N SER A 122 3.67 -0.24 -14.45
CA SER A 122 3.98 -0.86 -13.16
C SER A 122 2.98 -1.95 -12.75
N TRP A 123 1.69 -1.74 -13.01
CA TRP A 123 0.65 -2.72 -12.74
C TRP A 123 0.75 -3.95 -13.66
N ILE A 124 1.18 -3.77 -14.92
CA ILE A 124 1.26 -4.88 -15.89
C ILE A 124 2.20 -5.98 -15.40
N TYR A 125 3.30 -5.63 -14.73
CA TYR A 125 4.20 -6.63 -14.13
C TYR A 125 3.47 -7.54 -13.14
N GLY A 126 2.59 -6.97 -12.31
CA GLY A 126 1.74 -7.71 -11.36
C GLY A 126 0.69 -8.56 -12.06
N PHE A 127 -0.04 -7.99 -12.98
CA PHE A 127 -1.05 -8.70 -13.77
C PHE A 127 -0.44 -9.91 -14.49
N TRP A 128 0.72 -9.70 -15.12
CA TRP A 128 1.41 -10.77 -15.83
C TRP A 128 1.90 -11.88 -14.90
N ALA A 129 2.48 -11.52 -13.77
CA ALA A 129 2.95 -12.45 -12.74
C ALA A 129 1.81 -13.26 -12.11
N LEU A 130 0.63 -12.66 -11.97
CA LEU A 130 -0.58 -13.33 -11.47
C LEU A 130 -1.15 -14.34 -12.48
N GLY A 131 -0.87 -14.15 -13.78
CA GLY A 131 -1.33 -14.98 -14.88
C GLY A 131 -2.34 -14.30 -15.81
N ILE A 132 -2.64 -13.02 -15.61
CA ILE A 132 -3.57 -12.24 -16.43
C ILE A 132 -2.95 -11.97 -17.80
N ARG A 133 -3.76 -12.06 -18.86
CA ARG A 133 -3.34 -11.93 -20.26
C ARG A 133 -4.32 -11.04 -21.05
N PRO A 134 -3.98 -10.59 -22.27
CA PRO A 134 -4.82 -9.70 -23.06
C PRO A 134 -6.26 -10.21 -23.33
N ILE A 135 -6.48 -11.53 -23.25
CA ILE A 135 -7.81 -12.14 -23.41
C ILE A 135 -8.72 -11.91 -22.20
N ASP A 136 -8.15 -11.55 -21.04
CA ASP A 136 -8.90 -11.37 -19.81
C ASP A 136 -9.70 -10.06 -19.81
N SER A 137 -10.70 -10.00 -18.94
CA SER A 137 -11.57 -8.85 -18.80
C SER A 137 -11.66 -8.43 -17.35
N PHE A 138 -11.39 -7.14 -17.10
CA PHE A 138 -11.33 -6.53 -15.79
C PHE A 138 -12.68 -5.98 -15.36
N TYR A 139 -13.01 -6.21 -14.11
CA TYR A 139 -14.07 -5.53 -13.39
C TYR A 139 -13.51 -4.72 -12.24
N PHE A 140 -13.73 -3.41 -12.27
CA PHE A 140 -13.26 -2.48 -11.25
C PHE A 140 -14.40 -2.21 -10.25
N ALA A 141 -14.31 -2.83 -9.06
CA ALA A 141 -15.34 -2.74 -8.03
C ALA A 141 -15.09 -1.57 -7.08
N PHE A 142 -15.05 -0.34 -7.61
CA PHE A 142 -14.91 0.88 -6.83
C PHE A 142 -15.38 2.11 -7.58
N GLY A 143 -15.57 3.23 -6.83
CA GLY A 143 -15.89 4.53 -7.42
C GLY A 143 -14.67 5.20 -8.04
N TRP A 144 -14.87 5.90 -9.15
CA TRP A 144 -13.85 6.71 -9.82
C TRP A 144 -13.76 8.08 -9.12
N GLY A 145 -12.92 8.17 -8.08
CA GLY A 145 -12.64 9.39 -7.33
C GLY A 145 -11.23 9.90 -7.56
N ASN A 146 -10.77 10.79 -6.69
CA ASN A 146 -9.43 11.40 -6.77
C ASN A 146 -8.29 10.46 -6.32
N PHE A 147 -8.55 9.17 -6.06
CA PHE A 147 -7.51 8.25 -5.59
C PHE A 147 -6.67 7.71 -6.75
N ALA A 148 -5.35 7.81 -6.65
CA ALA A 148 -4.41 7.47 -7.71
C ALA A 148 -4.44 5.98 -8.13
N GLY A 149 -4.36 5.06 -7.17
CA GLY A 149 -4.03 3.66 -7.41
C GLY A 149 -4.94 2.93 -8.39
N PHE A 150 -6.23 3.23 -8.41
CA PHE A 150 -7.15 2.54 -9.32
C PHE A 150 -7.15 3.12 -10.74
N TRP A 151 -6.78 4.38 -10.91
CA TRP A 151 -6.59 4.94 -12.24
C TRP A 151 -5.42 4.28 -12.95
N SER A 152 -4.32 4.03 -12.26
CA SER A 152 -3.17 3.36 -12.86
C SER A 152 -3.44 1.90 -13.19
N ALA A 153 -4.24 1.18 -12.38
CA ALA A 153 -4.73 -0.15 -12.72
C ALA A 153 -5.58 -0.14 -14.00
N TYR A 154 -6.43 0.88 -14.16
CA TYR A 154 -7.22 1.06 -15.37
C TYR A 154 -6.34 1.31 -16.59
N TRP A 155 -5.35 2.22 -16.49
CA TRP A 155 -4.41 2.47 -17.58
C TRP A 155 -3.63 1.22 -17.96
N ALA A 156 -3.22 0.43 -16.96
CA ALA A 156 -2.53 -0.85 -17.15
C ALA A 156 -3.38 -1.86 -17.90
N ALA A 157 -4.62 -2.08 -17.49
CA ALA A 157 -5.55 -3.02 -18.14
C ALA A 157 -5.81 -2.63 -19.60
N ARG A 158 -5.98 -1.32 -19.88
CA ARG A 158 -6.12 -0.82 -21.24
C ARG A 158 -4.85 -1.00 -22.08
N ARG A 159 -3.68 -0.71 -21.50
CA ARG A 159 -2.39 -0.88 -22.16
C ARG A 159 -2.09 -2.36 -22.46
N LEU A 160 -2.49 -3.26 -21.56
CA LEU A 160 -2.38 -4.70 -21.78
C LEU A 160 -3.31 -5.21 -22.89
N GLY A 161 -4.30 -4.41 -23.30
CA GLY A 161 -5.28 -4.76 -24.33
C GLY A 161 -6.51 -5.50 -23.81
N CYS A 162 -6.71 -5.49 -22.48
CA CYS A 162 -7.86 -6.17 -21.87
C CYS A 162 -9.15 -5.37 -21.99
N ARG A 163 -10.29 -6.07 -21.99
CA ARG A 163 -11.59 -5.43 -21.83
C ARG A 163 -11.76 -4.92 -20.42
N VAL A 164 -12.24 -3.69 -20.27
CA VAL A 164 -12.44 -3.05 -18.97
C VAL A 164 -13.91 -2.76 -18.72
N ILE A 165 -14.38 -3.12 -17.53
CA ILE A 165 -15.75 -2.92 -17.05
C ILE A 165 -15.69 -2.11 -15.75
N SER A 166 -16.33 -0.94 -15.75
CA SER A 166 -16.46 -0.11 -14.57
C SER A 166 -17.67 -0.53 -13.74
N GLY A 167 -17.46 -0.70 -12.43
CA GLY A 167 -18.52 -0.86 -11.44
C GLY A 167 -18.86 0.45 -10.71
N GLY A 168 -18.22 1.58 -11.07
CA GLY A 168 -18.39 2.84 -10.35
C GLY A 168 -19.86 3.28 -10.24
N GLY A 169 -20.25 3.71 -9.03
CA GLY A 169 -21.62 4.12 -8.71
C GLY A 169 -22.59 3.00 -8.33
N LEU A 170 -22.16 1.74 -8.35
CA LEU A 170 -22.98 0.60 -7.89
C LEU A 170 -22.78 0.37 -6.39
N ASP A 171 -23.82 -0.09 -5.73
CA ASP A 171 -23.73 -0.67 -4.38
C ASP A 171 -23.20 -2.11 -4.43
N THR A 172 -22.97 -2.73 -3.27
CA THR A 172 -22.42 -4.09 -3.18
C THR A 172 -23.24 -5.12 -3.94
N LYS A 173 -24.58 -5.04 -3.89
CA LYS A 173 -25.47 -5.96 -4.62
C LYS A 173 -25.40 -5.72 -6.12
N GLY A 174 -25.35 -4.46 -6.52
CA GLY A 174 -25.18 -4.06 -7.92
C GLY A 174 -23.88 -4.59 -8.52
N HIS A 175 -22.76 -4.53 -7.77
CA HIS A 175 -21.50 -5.15 -8.17
C HIS A 175 -21.63 -6.65 -8.42
N ILE A 176 -22.27 -7.40 -7.50
CA ILE A 176 -22.46 -8.84 -7.63
C ILE A 176 -23.28 -9.17 -8.87
N HIS A 177 -24.43 -8.51 -9.08
CA HIS A 177 -25.25 -8.70 -10.27
C HIS A 177 -24.50 -8.35 -11.56
N ALA A 178 -23.69 -7.29 -11.56
CA ALA A 178 -22.90 -6.90 -12.71
C ALA A 178 -21.83 -7.95 -13.05
N ILE A 179 -21.11 -8.47 -12.06
CA ILE A 179 -20.11 -9.53 -12.22
C ILE A 179 -20.77 -10.79 -12.83
N MET A 180 -21.88 -11.23 -12.26
CA MET A 180 -22.59 -12.43 -12.75
C MET A 180 -23.12 -12.27 -14.17
N ARG A 181 -23.60 -11.08 -14.53
CA ARG A 181 -24.14 -10.78 -15.87
C ARG A 181 -23.05 -10.56 -16.92
N GLN A 182 -22.00 -9.79 -16.59
CA GLN A 182 -20.98 -9.34 -17.56
C GLN A 182 -19.81 -10.32 -17.71
N LYS A 183 -19.71 -11.27 -16.78
CA LYS A 183 -18.72 -12.37 -16.76
C LYS A 183 -17.28 -11.88 -16.97
N PRO A 184 -16.76 -10.94 -16.16
CA PRO A 184 -15.34 -10.60 -16.16
C PRO A 184 -14.51 -11.77 -15.63
N THR A 185 -13.20 -11.77 -15.94
CA THR A 185 -12.26 -12.79 -15.45
C THR A 185 -11.33 -12.28 -14.38
N VAL A 186 -11.22 -10.95 -14.21
CA VAL A 186 -10.37 -10.29 -13.21
C VAL A 186 -11.22 -9.34 -12.38
N LEU A 187 -11.11 -9.44 -11.06
CA LEU A 187 -11.70 -8.50 -10.12
C LEU A 187 -10.60 -7.62 -9.52
N ILE A 188 -10.76 -6.30 -9.63
CA ILE A 188 -9.92 -5.31 -8.94
C ILE A 188 -10.73 -4.67 -7.83
N SER A 189 -10.24 -4.75 -6.59
CA SER A 189 -10.89 -4.19 -5.40
C SER A 189 -9.91 -4.05 -4.24
N THR A 190 -10.35 -3.48 -3.12
CA THR A 190 -9.63 -3.70 -1.86
C THR A 190 -9.88 -5.12 -1.34
N PRO A 191 -8.95 -5.70 -0.55
CA PRO A 191 -9.11 -7.06 -0.03
C PRO A 191 -10.38 -7.24 0.81
N THR A 192 -10.66 -6.28 1.70
CA THR A 192 -11.83 -6.33 2.59
C THR A 192 -13.13 -6.21 1.80
N PHE A 193 -13.16 -5.43 0.73
CA PHE A 193 -14.34 -5.28 -0.11
C PHE A 193 -14.63 -6.56 -0.94
N ALA A 194 -13.59 -7.27 -1.39
CA ALA A 194 -13.76 -8.57 -2.05
C ALA A 194 -14.43 -9.59 -1.11
N LEU A 195 -14.00 -9.66 0.15
CA LEU A 195 -14.61 -10.54 1.15
C LEU A 195 -16.05 -10.11 1.48
N ARG A 196 -16.31 -8.80 1.59
CA ARG A 196 -17.67 -8.27 1.80
C ARG A 196 -18.60 -8.64 0.65
N MET A 197 -18.16 -8.45 -0.60
CA MET A 197 -18.97 -8.84 -1.77
C MET A 197 -19.31 -10.33 -1.74
N ALA A 198 -18.35 -11.19 -1.40
CA ALA A 198 -18.58 -12.63 -1.29
C ALA A 198 -19.60 -12.98 -0.18
N ALA A 199 -19.51 -12.31 0.97
CA ALA A 199 -20.47 -12.49 2.06
C ALA A 199 -21.89 -12.06 1.66
N VAL A 200 -22.03 -10.88 1.05
CA VAL A 200 -23.34 -10.38 0.57
C VAL A 200 -23.89 -11.27 -0.56
N ALA A 201 -23.05 -11.77 -1.45
CA ALA A 201 -23.47 -12.71 -2.47
C ALA A 201 -24.05 -14.01 -1.86
N HIS A 202 -23.42 -14.54 -0.83
CA HIS A 202 -23.91 -15.71 -0.09
C HIS A 202 -25.28 -15.41 0.54
N GLU A 203 -25.48 -14.23 1.15
CA GLU A 203 -26.78 -13.80 1.68
C GLU A 203 -27.86 -13.70 0.60
N MET A 204 -27.47 -13.38 -0.66
CA MET A 204 -28.35 -13.33 -1.82
C MET A 204 -28.59 -14.72 -2.47
N GLY A 205 -27.99 -15.79 -1.94
CA GLY A 205 -28.06 -17.13 -2.53
C GLY A 205 -27.18 -17.28 -3.79
N ILE A 206 -26.22 -16.38 -4.00
CA ILE A 206 -25.31 -16.38 -5.16
C ILE A 206 -23.95 -16.93 -4.73
N ASP A 207 -23.49 -17.97 -5.40
CA ASP A 207 -22.17 -18.56 -5.21
C ASP A 207 -21.16 -17.91 -6.17
N VAL A 208 -20.41 -16.90 -5.70
CA VAL A 208 -19.43 -16.20 -6.52
C VAL A 208 -18.19 -17.04 -6.84
N SER A 209 -17.96 -18.16 -6.15
CA SER A 209 -16.88 -19.10 -6.50
C SER A 209 -17.12 -19.78 -7.84
N LYS A 210 -18.37 -19.79 -8.30
CA LYS A 210 -18.79 -20.29 -9.62
C LYS A 210 -18.91 -19.18 -10.66
N SER A 211 -18.50 -17.96 -10.35
CA SER A 211 -18.45 -16.87 -11.32
C SER A 211 -17.37 -17.10 -12.38
N SER A 212 -17.26 -16.18 -13.32
CA SER A 212 -16.18 -16.19 -14.32
C SER A 212 -14.84 -15.65 -13.81
N ILE A 213 -14.77 -15.13 -12.58
CA ILE A 213 -13.56 -14.58 -11.99
C ILE A 213 -12.52 -15.69 -11.81
N LYS A 214 -11.34 -15.48 -12.39
CA LYS A 214 -10.17 -16.36 -12.29
C LYS A 214 -9.08 -15.76 -11.42
N TYR A 215 -9.04 -14.42 -11.40
CA TYR A 215 -8.03 -13.64 -10.69
C TYR A 215 -8.70 -12.52 -9.90
N THR A 216 -8.22 -12.29 -8.70
CA THR A 216 -8.52 -11.09 -7.92
C THR A 216 -7.21 -10.38 -7.63
N ASP A 217 -7.12 -9.06 -7.88
CA ASP A 217 -5.93 -8.31 -7.56
C ASP A 217 -6.28 -7.09 -6.71
N HIS A 218 -5.51 -6.86 -5.67
CA HIS A 218 -5.90 -6.02 -4.56
C HIS A 218 -4.84 -4.96 -4.24
N ALA A 219 -5.31 -3.78 -3.82
CA ALA A 219 -4.45 -2.69 -3.36
C ALA A 219 -5.19 -1.81 -2.34
N GLY A 220 -4.46 -0.89 -1.70
CA GLY A 220 -5.01 0.15 -0.82
C GLY A 220 -5.15 -0.24 0.64
N GLU A 221 -5.02 -1.52 0.97
CA GLU A 221 -5.01 -2.09 2.32
C GLU A 221 -3.97 -3.22 2.38
N PRO A 222 -3.55 -3.67 3.59
CA PRO A 222 -2.76 -4.91 3.70
C PRO A 222 -3.48 -6.07 3.02
N GLY A 223 -2.82 -6.68 2.06
CA GLY A 223 -3.44 -7.61 1.14
C GLY A 223 -2.97 -9.07 1.27
N PRO A 224 -3.22 -9.88 0.26
CA PRO A 224 -2.95 -11.32 0.27
C PRO A 224 -1.50 -11.73 0.55
N THR A 225 -0.52 -10.87 0.29
CA THR A 225 0.90 -11.17 0.58
C THR A 225 1.31 -10.78 1.99
N ALA A 226 0.65 -9.76 2.55
CA ALA A 226 0.84 -9.34 3.94
C ALA A 226 0.09 -10.25 4.92
N LEU A 227 -1.07 -10.78 4.50
CA LEU A 227 -2.02 -11.52 5.33
C LEU A 227 -2.37 -12.88 4.68
N PRO A 228 -1.57 -13.94 4.88
CA PRO A 228 -1.82 -15.26 4.25
C PRO A 228 -3.20 -15.86 4.54
N ALA A 229 -3.75 -15.63 5.74
CA ALA A 229 -5.10 -16.06 6.10
C ALA A 229 -6.16 -15.38 5.23
N MET A 230 -6.02 -14.07 4.98
CA MET A 230 -6.91 -13.31 4.10
C MET A 230 -6.82 -13.81 2.66
N ARG A 231 -5.61 -14.12 2.18
CA ARG A 231 -5.42 -14.73 0.86
C ARG A 231 -6.25 -16.00 0.71
N THR A 232 -6.09 -16.93 1.66
CA THR A 232 -6.84 -18.20 1.67
C THR A 232 -8.36 -17.97 1.65
N GLN A 233 -8.84 -16.99 2.41
CA GLN A 233 -10.26 -16.66 2.46
C GLN A 233 -10.76 -16.09 1.13
N ILE A 234 -10.03 -15.15 0.51
CA ILE A 234 -10.39 -14.57 -0.80
C ILE A 234 -10.38 -15.64 -1.87
N GLU A 235 -9.32 -16.44 -1.96
CA GLU A 235 -9.19 -17.52 -2.94
C GLU A 235 -10.31 -18.55 -2.82
N LYS A 236 -10.65 -18.93 -1.58
CA LYS A 236 -11.78 -19.83 -1.31
C LYS A 236 -13.13 -19.22 -1.69
N ALA A 237 -13.35 -17.96 -1.31
CA ALA A 237 -14.63 -17.29 -1.54
C ALA A 237 -14.92 -17.05 -3.03
N TRP A 238 -13.91 -16.71 -3.82
CA TRP A 238 -14.05 -16.40 -5.24
C TRP A 238 -13.70 -17.57 -6.17
N GLY A 239 -13.10 -18.65 -5.65
CA GLY A 239 -12.58 -19.74 -6.51
C GLY A 239 -11.48 -19.25 -7.45
N ALA A 240 -10.74 -18.21 -7.09
CA ALA A 240 -9.85 -17.45 -7.94
C ALA A 240 -8.47 -17.28 -7.28
N LYS A 241 -7.42 -17.09 -8.08
CA LYS A 241 -6.08 -16.78 -7.58
C LYS A 241 -6.02 -15.31 -7.14
N ALA A 242 -5.55 -15.06 -5.91
CA ALA A 242 -5.44 -13.71 -5.35
C ALA A 242 -4.04 -13.13 -5.49
N GLY A 243 -3.94 -11.91 -5.99
CA GLY A 243 -2.75 -11.08 -6.10
C GLY A 243 -2.84 -9.80 -5.29
N GLU A 244 -1.74 -9.10 -5.23
CA GLU A 244 -1.60 -7.81 -4.56
C GLU A 244 -0.67 -6.90 -5.34
N LEU A 245 -0.97 -5.61 -5.34
CA LEU A 245 -0.03 -4.58 -5.72
C LEU A 245 0.17 -3.63 -4.54
N LEU A 246 1.42 -3.43 -4.18
CA LEU A 246 1.80 -2.39 -3.23
C LEU A 246 1.91 -1.05 -3.95
N GLY A 247 1.27 -0.03 -3.40
CA GLY A 247 1.36 1.35 -3.85
C GLY A 247 1.19 2.32 -2.69
N ILE A 248 1.74 3.49 -2.84
CA ILE A 248 1.43 4.66 -2.01
C ILE A 248 0.91 5.76 -2.91
N ALA A 249 -0.03 6.56 -2.43
CA ALA A 249 -0.69 7.55 -3.28
C ALA A 249 0.28 8.48 -3.99
N GLU A 250 1.36 8.88 -3.32
CA GLU A 250 2.37 9.82 -3.78
C GLU A 250 3.24 9.28 -4.92
N ILE A 251 3.45 7.96 -4.98
CA ILE A 251 4.29 7.29 -5.99
C ILE A 251 3.46 6.40 -6.91
N ASP A 252 2.18 6.11 -6.52
CA ASP A 252 1.32 5.15 -7.18
C ASP A 252 1.84 3.70 -6.99
N ALA A 253 2.01 2.94 -8.06
CA ALA A 253 2.40 1.54 -8.00
C ALA A 253 3.88 1.35 -7.69
N LEU A 254 4.19 0.93 -6.47
CA LEU A 254 5.55 0.58 -6.03
C LEU A 254 6.01 -0.77 -6.59
N GLY A 255 5.11 -1.75 -6.62
CA GLY A 255 5.50 -3.04 -7.13
C GLY A 255 4.50 -4.17 -6.97
N PRO A 256 4.66 -5.24 -7.78
CA PRO A 256 3.77 -6.38 -7.83
C PRO A 256 3.98 -7.36 -6.68
N GLY A 257 2.92 -8.05 -6.28
CA GLY A 257 3.00 -9.23 -5.43
C GLY A 257 3.92 -10.30 -6.02
N CYS A 258 4.74 -10.90 -5.15
CA CYS A 258 5.58 -12.02 -5.56
C CYS A 258 4.70 -13.24 -5.94
N PRO A 259 5.00 -13.95 -7.05
CA PRO A 259 4.27 -15.17 -7.42
C PRO A 259 4.26 -16.24 -6.33
N ASN A 260 5.28 -16.25 -5.45
CA ASN A 260 5.32 -17.15 -4.29
C ASN A 260 4.32 -16.79 -3.20
N GLY A 261 3.75 -15.55 -3.23
CA GLY A 261 2.75 -15.09 -2.29
C GLY A 261 3.29 -14.73 -0.90
N ASP A 262 4.59 -14.44 -0.79
CA ASP A 262 5.30 -14.20 0.47
C ASP A 262 5.85 -12.77 0.59
N GLY A 263 5.40 -11.85 -0.25
CA GLY A 263 5.81 -10.46 -0.25
C GLY A 263 5.56 -9.76 -1.59
N VAL A 264 6.13 -8.57 -1.75
CA VAL A 264 5.98 -7.71 -2.91
C VAL A 264 7.36 -7.37 -3.49
N HIS A 265 7.54 -7.47 -4.80
CA HIS A 265 8.74 -6.95 -5.45
C HIS A 265 8.64 -5.45 -5.68
N VAL A 266 9.69 -4.70 -5.40
CA VAL A 266 9.78 -3.29 -5.81
C VAL A 266 10.04 -3.23 -7.31
N ASN A 267 9.21 -2.51 -8.07
CA ASN A 267 9.48 -2.29 -9.49
C ASN A 267 10.68 -1.35 -9.68
N GLU A 268 11.88 -1.91 -9.68
CA GLU A 268 13.13 -1.14 -9.74
C GLU A 268 13.37 -0.47 -11.12
N MET A 269 12.46 -0.68 -12.09
CA MET A 269 12.46 0.12 -13.31
C MET A 269 11.80 1.49 -13.10
N ASN A 270 10.92 1.64 -12.12
CA ASN A 270 10.23 2.90 -11.82
C ASN A 270 10.62 3.50 -10.47
N VAL A 271 11.20 2.69 -9.57
CA VAL A 271 11.49 3.09 -8.19
C VAL A 271 12.89 2.66 -7.79
N PHE A 272 13.64 3.56 -7.17
CA PHE A 272 14.79 3.23 -6.32
C PHE A 272 14.33 3.24 -4.86
N SER A 273 14.69 2.23 -4.09
CA SER A 273 14.35 2.19 -2.67
C SER A 273 15.42 1.57 -1.81
N TRP A 274 15.42 1.98 -0.55
CA TRP A 274 16.26 1.45 0.51
C TRP A 274 15.51 1.48 1.83
N THR A 275 16.06 0.85 2.87
CA THR A 275 15.43 0.80 4.19
C THR A 275 16.28 1.52 5.21
N MET A 276 15.66 2.38 6.00
CA MET A 276 16.31 3.24 6.99
C MET A 276 15.90 2.85 8.41
N ASP A 277 16.86 2.77 9.31
CA ASP A 277 16.58 2.73 10.73
C ASP A 277 16.04 4.11 11.18
N PRO A 278 14.80 4.23 11.63
CA PRO A 278 14.23 5.52 12.04
C PRO A 278 14.95 6.18 13.22
N ALA A 279 15.66 5.41 14.05
CA ALA A 279 16.36 5.92 15.22
C ALA A 279 17.72 6.54 14.86
N THR A 280 18.41 5.96 13.89
CA THR A 280 19.79 6.38 13.53
C THR A 280 19.87 7.15 12.22
N GLY A 281 18.84 7.07 11.36
CA GLY A 281 18.84 7.63 10.01
C GLY A 281 19.74 6.89 9.02
N ARG A 282 20.30 5.74 9.39
CA ARG A 282 21.20 4.95 8.55
C ARG A 282 20.47 3.82 7.83
N GLU A 283 21.04 3.34 6.73
CA GLU A 283 20.53 2.17 6.05
C GLU A 283 20.53 0.94 6.99
N THR A 284 19.41 0.19 7.01
CA THR A 284 19.35 -1.07 7.77
C THR A 284 20.02 -2.20 6.98
N PRO A 285 20.64 -3.17 7.66
CA PRO A 285 21.11 -4.39 6.99
C PRO A 285 20.00 -5.12 6.24
N GLU A 286 20.38 -5.85 5.20
CA GLU A 286 19.43 -6.69 4.44
C GLU A 286 18.73 -7.70 5.36
N GLY A 287 17.40 -7.76 5.26
CA GLY A 287 16.58 -8.66 6.06
C GLY A 287 16.19 -8.13 7.44
N GLU A 288 16.66 -6.96 7.83
CA GLU A 288 16.18 -6.26 9.02
C GLU A 288 15.00 -5.34 8.67
N ILE A 289 14.22 -4.99 9.68
CA ILE A 289 13.07 -4.10 9.51
C ILE A 289 13.57 -2.65 9.57
N GLY A 290 13.18 -1.86 8.56
CA GLY A 290 13.44 -0.42 8.52
C GLY A 290 12.30 0.33 7.83
N GLU A 291 12.33 1.66 7.92
CA GLU A 291 11.42 2.53 7.19
C GLU A 291 11.76 2.49 5.69
N HIS A 292 10.76 2.31 4.85
CA HIS A 292 10.92 2.28 3.40
C HIS A 292 11.09 3.69 2.85
N ILE A 293 12.29 3.99 2.34
CA ILE A 293 12.63 5.24 1.67
C ILE A 293 12.59 5.01 0.18
N VAL A 294 11.85 5.84 -0.53
CA VAL A 294 11.57 5.63 -1.95
C VAL A 294 11.88 6.86 -2.80
N THR A 295 12.37 6.61 -4.01
CA THR A 295 12.61 7.62 -5.04
C THR A 295 11.97 7.17 -6.33
N SER A 296 11.11 7.98 -6.92
CA SER A 296 10.41 7.60 -8.14
C SER A 296 11.09 8.17 -9.39
N TYR A 297 11.33 7.31 -10.37
CA TYR A 297 11.74 7.70 -11.71
C TYR A 297 10.55 8.04 -12.62
N ALA A 298 9.35 7.72 -12.18
CA ALA A 298 8.12 7.85 -12.96
C ALA A 298 7.37 9.15 -12.70
N ASN A 299 7.58 9.80 -11.55
CA ASN A 299 6.94 11.06 -11.19
C ASN A 299 7.71 12.26 -11.78
N THR A 300 7.41 12.65 -13.01
CA THR A 300 8.06 13.81 -13.63
C THR A 300 7.38 15.13 -13.28
N ALA A 301 6.06 15.12 -13.10
CA ALA A 301 5.31 16.32 -12.74
C ALA A 301 5.60 16.78 -11.31
N GLN A 302 5.56 15.86 -10.35
CA GLN A 302 5.90 16.10 -8.95
C GLN A 302 6.94 15.05 -8.51
N PRO A 303 8.23 15.29 -8.72
CA PRO A 303 9.28 14.35 -8.39
C PRO A 303 9.34 14.03 -6.90
N LEU A 304 9.77 12.81 -6.58
CA LEU A 304 9.91 12.31 -5.22
C LEU A 304 11.29 11.68 -5.03
N LEU A 305 12.15 12.32 -4.23
CA LEU A 305 13.49 11.88 -3.91
C LEU A 305 13.60 11.59 -2.42
N ASN A 306 14.18 10.43 -2.09
CA ASN A 306 14.37 9.98 -0.70
C ASN A 306 13.12 10.25 0.16
N TYR A 307 11.95 9.89 -0.39
CA TYR A 307 10.66 10.12 0.24
C TYR A 307 10.41 9.11 1.35
N ARG A 308 10.06 9.59 2.51
CA ARG A 308 9.69 8.79 3.66
C ARG A 308 8.27 8.25 3.48
N SER A 309 8.13 6.96 3.21
CA SER A 309 6.80 6.35 3.11
C SER A 309 6.12 6.16 4.46
N HIS A 310 6.92 6.18 5.53
CA HIS A 310 6.54 5.78 6.88
C HIS A 310 6.15 4.30 7.02
N ASP A 311 6.24 3.52 5.95
CA ASP A 311 6.01 2.08 5.99
C ASP A 311 7.25 1.35 6.51
N LEU A 312 7.04 0.42 7.41
CA LEU A 312 8.07 -0.49 7.90
C LEU A 312 8.05 -1.75 7.04
N VAL A 313 9.21 -2.08 6.51
CA VAL A 313 9.37 -3.20 5.59
C VAL A 313 10.63 -4.00 5.93
N ARG A 314 10.67 -5.25 5.43
CA ARG A 314 11.88 -6.09 5.47
C ARG A 314 12.31 -6.36 4.04
N ARG A 315 13.38 -5.71 3.61
CA ARG A 315 13.87 -5.81 2.24
C ARG A 315 14.88 -6.93 2.07
N ARG A 316 14.72 -7.72 0.99
CA ARG A 316 15.70 -8.72 0.53
C ARG A 316 16.00 -8.52 -0.95
N LEU A 317 17.23 -8.85 -1.33
CA LEU A 317 17.70 -8.73 -2.73
C LEU A 317 17.58 -10.04 -3.51
N MET A 318 17.34 -11.16 -2.83
CA MET A 318 17.21 -12.48 -3.44
C MET A 318 15.81 -13.03 -3.25
N CYS A 319 15.26 -13.62 -4.33
CA CYS A 319 13.98 -14.31 -4.29
C CYS A 319 14.02 -15.58 -5.14
N SER A 320 13.41 -16.67 -4.64
CA SER A 320 13.32 -17.95 -5.36
C SER A 320 12.42 -17.91 -6.59
N CYS A 321 11.64 -16.84 -6.80
CA CYS A 321 10.85 -16.64 -8.02
C CYS A 321 11.67 -16.18 -9.24
N SER A 322 13.00 -16.13 -9.11
CA SER A 322 13.97 -15.73 -10.14
C SER A 322 13.98 -14.23 -10.50
N ARG A 323 13.16 -13.38 -9.87
CA ARG A 323 13.28 -11.93 -9.99
C ARG A 323 14.47 -11.44 -9.20
N THR A 324 15.21 -10.50 -9.78
CA THR A 324 16.35 -9.83 -9.13
C THR A 324 15.98 -8.50 -8.50
N TRP A 325 14.76 -8.06 -8.70
CA TRP A 325 14.20 -6.89 -7.99
C TRP A 325 14.10 -7.15 -6.50
N GLY A 326 14.42 -6.16 -5.70
CA GLY A 326 14.27 -6.25 -4.25
C GLY A 326 12.86 -6.67 -3.86
N LYS A 327 12.77 -7.55 -2.88
CA LYS A 327 11.50 -8.04 -2.34
C LYS A 327 11.28 -7.48 -0.93
N LEU A 328 10.08 -7.05 -0.65
CA LEU A 328 9.58 -6.70 0.68
C LEU A 328 8.86 -7.91 1.24
N ASP A 329 9.53 -8.65 2.16
CA ASP A 329 8.99 -9.86 2.76
C ASP A 329 7.75 -9.54 3.60
N GLY A 330 6.61 -10.16 3.27
CA GLY A 330 5.33 -9.90 3.93
C GLY A 330 4.73 -8.52 3.59
N SER A 331 5.19 -7.86 2.50
CA SER A 331 4.72 -6.52 2.11
C SER A 331 5.00 -5.46 3.19
N VAL A 332 4.03 -4.61 3.55
CA VAL A 332 4.16 -3.62 4.64
C VAL A 332 3.90 -4.30 5.98
N LEU A 333 4.88 -4.28 6.87
CA LEU A 333 4.81 -4.90 8.19
C LEU A 333 4.22 -3.98 9.25
N GLY A 334 4.18 -2.68 8.99
CA GLY A 334 3.67 -1.66 9.91
C GLY A 334 3.96 -0.27 9.37
N ARG A 335 3.62 0.74 10.18
CA ARG A 335 3.94 2.13 9.87
C ARG A 335 4.56 2.82 11.08
N THR A 336 5.54 3.68 10.84
CA THR A 336 6.19 4.46 11.91
C THR A 336 5.23 5.48 12.53
N ASP A 337 4.26 5.99 11.77
CA ASP A 337 3.23 6.92 12.23
C ASP A 337 2.07 6.23 12.99
N PHE A 338 1.87 4.92 12.81
CA PHE A 338 0.88 4.12 13.54
C PHE A 338 1.51 3.16 14.57
N MET A 339 2.78 3.37 14.88
CA MET A 339 3.42 2.69 15.99
C MET A 339 3.01 3.35 17.32
N VAL A 340 2.50 2.55 18.23
CA VAL A 340 2.19 3.01 19.60
C VAL A 340 3.10 2.29 20.58
N THR A 341 3.75 3.05 21.45
CA THR A 341 4.53 2.46 22.52
C THR A 341 3.61 2.17 23.70
N VAL A 342 3.28 0.89 23.90
CA VAL A 342 2.47 0.45 25.03
C VAL A 342 3.39 -0.19 26.08
N ARG A 343 3.51 0.43 27.25
CA ARG A 343 4.37 -0.05 28.36
C ARG A 343 5.81 -0.37 27.92
N GLY A 344 6.40 0.49 27.13
CA GLY A 344 7.79 0.34 26.65
C GLY A 344 7.96 -0.61 25.44
N THR A 345 6.89 -1.22 24.94
CA THR A 345 6.91 -2.08 23.75
C THR A 345 6.26 -1.37 22.58
N ASN A 346 6.95 -1.35 21.44
CA ASN A 346 6.42 -0.80 20.20
C ASN A 346 5.43 -1.80 19.58
N VAL A 347 4.18 -1.40 19.45
CA VAL A 347 3.09 -2.20 18.87
C VAL A 347 2.70 -1.57 17.54
N TYR A 348 2.73 -2.39 16.50
CA TYR A 348 2.31 -2.01 15.16
C TYR A 348 0.92 -2.57 14.86
N GLN A 349 0.07 -1.75 14.24
CA GLN A 349 -1.29 -2.14 13.87
C GLN A 349 -1.33 -3.45 13.08
N THR A 350 -0.50 -3.57 12.06
CA THR A 350 -0.46 -4.76 11.19
C THR A 350 -0.08 -6.04 11.93
N ALA A 351 0.76 -5.95 12.97
CA ALA A 351 1.09 -7.11 13.80
C ALA A 351 -0.15 -7.61 14.58
N VAL A 352 -0.98 -6.69 15.06
CA VAL A 352 -2.25 -7.03 15.73
C VAL A 352 -3.24 -7.60 14.70
N GLU A 353 -3.34 -7.01 13.52
CA GLU A 353 -4.20 -7.46 12.42
C GLU A 353 -3.91 -8.90 11.97
N ASN A 354 -2.63 -9.24 11.85
CA ASN A 354 -2.22 -10.60 11.50
C ASN A 354 -2.71 -11.63 12.51
N LEU A 355 -2.56 -11.33 13.81
CA LEU A 355 -3.00 -12.24 14.87
C LEU A 355 -4.53 -12.40 14.93
N ILE A 356 -5.28 -11.33 14.65
CA ILE A 356 -6.74 -11.34 14.54
C ILE A 356 -7.17 -12.19 13.35
N GLY A 357 -6.53 -12.01 12.18
CA GLY A 357 -6.86 -12.72 10.94
C GLY A 357 -6.70 -14.25 11.03
N GLU A 358 -5.89 -14.74 11.97
CA GLU A 358 -5.73 -16.18 12.24
C GLU A 358 -6.85 -16.80 13.11
N MET A 359 -7.79 -15.97 13.60
CA MET A 359 -8.85 -16.41 14.50
C MET A 359 -10.19 -16.56 13.75
N PRO A 360 -10.64 -17.78 13.40
CA PRO A 360 -11.85 -17.99 12.61
C PRO A 360 -13.15 -17.56 13.31
N GLU A 361 -13.12 -17.48 14.65
CA GLU A 361 -14.26 -16.98 15.44
C GLU A 361 -14.38 -15.45 15.46
N VAL A 362 -13.40 -14.73 14.92
CA VAL A 362 -13.39 -13.26 14.84
C VAL A 362 -13.70 -12.84 13.40
N SER A 363 -14.63 -11.90 13.25
CA SER A 363 -14.95 -11.34 11.94
C SER A 363 -13.86 -10.36 11.48
N HIS A 364 -13.94 -9.91 10.22
CA HIS A 364 -13.04 -8.85 9.73
C HIS A 364 -13.40 -7.44 10.27
N SER A 365 -14.48 -7.33 11.06
CA SER A 365 -14.88 -6.08 11.70
C SER A 365 -14.20 -5.96 13.05
N TYR A 366 -13.16 -5.13 13.12
CA TYR A 366 -12.48 -4.78 14.38
C TYR A 366 -11.93 -3.36 14.28
N GLU A 367 -11.65 -2.77 15.43
CA GLU A 367 -10.98 -1.49 15.58
C GLU A 367 -9.97 -1.53 16.73
N ILE A 368 -8.94 -0.71 16.62
CA ILE A 368 -7.91 -0.54 17.64
C ILE A 368 -8.08 0.85 18.24
N VAL A 369 -8.47 0.90 19.50
CA VAL A 369 -8.70 2.14 20.23
C VAL A 369 -7.47 2.45 21.08
N LEU A 370 -6.89 3.63 20.85
CA LEU A 370 -5.80 4.17 21.63
C LEU A 370 -6.35 5.12 22.68
N THR A 371 -6.03 4.85 23.94
CA THR A 371 -6.37 5.68 25.09
C THR A 371 -5.12 6.02 25.88
N ARG A 372 -5.26 6.93 26.85
CA ARG A 372 -4.23 7.19 27.84
C ARG A 372 -4.80 6.90 29.21
N GLU A 373 -4.18 5.96 29.91
CA GLU A 373 -4.55 5.54 31.24
C GLU A 373 -3.35 5.81 32.18
N ASP A 374 -3.57 6.63 33.18
CA ASP A 374 -2.54 7.09 34.11
C ASP A 374 -1.29 7.63 33.38
N GLU A 375 -0.57 8.03 33.02
CA GLU A 375 0.61 8.49 32.25
C GLU A 375 1.06 7.54 31.11
N ASN A 376 0.37 6.40 30.90
CA ASN A 376 0.75 5.43 29.89
C ASN A 376 -0.27 5.36 28.74
N ASP A 377 0.24 5.15 27.54
CA ASP A 377 -0.62 4.82 26.42
C ASP A 377 -1.17 3.38 26.56
N ALA A 378 -2.45 3.23 26.34
CA ALA A 378 -3.16 1.96 26.35
C ALA A 378 -3.78 1.66 24.99
N MET A 379 -3.85 0.38 24.65
CA MET A 379 -4.42 -0.08 23.40
C MET A 379 -5.49 -1.14 23.69
N THR A 380 -6.67 -0.95 23.13
CA THR A 380 -7.79 -1.90 23.20
C THR A 380 -8.16 -2.35 21.80
N VAL A 381 -8.27 -3.66 21.59
CA VAL A 381 -8.79 -4.25 20.36
C VAL A 381 -10.27 -4.53 20.58
N ARG A 382 -11.16 -3.82 19.88
CA ARG A 382 -12.59 -4.09 19.82
C ARG A 382 -12.90 -4.89 18.58
N PHE A 383 -13.60 -6.00 18.71
CA PHE A 383 -13.85 -6.90 17.59
C PHE A 383 -15.26 -7.48 17.60
N GLU A 384 -15.79 -7.75 16.42
CA GLU A 384 -17.05 -8.47 16.26
C GLU A 384 -16.76 -9.97 16.14
N PRO A 385 -17.37 -10.84 16.98
CA PRO A 385 -17.36 -12.26 16.73
C PRO A 385 -18.04 -12.61 15.40
N THR A 386 -17.58 -13.68 14.75
CA THR A 386 -18.22 -14.20 13.53
C THR A 386 -19.69 -14.53 13.78
N LYS A 387 -20.58 -14.21 12.84
CA LYS A 387 -22.02 -14.51 12.96
C LYS A 387 -22.23 -16.00 13.26
N GLY A 388 -23.07 -16.28 14.27
CA GLY A 388 -23.34 -17.65 14.75
C GLY A 388 -22.47 -18.09 15.92
N VAL A 389 -21.50 -17.32 16.36
CA VAL A 389 -20.74 -17.57 17.59
C VAL A 389 -21.60 -17.18 18.79
N ALA A 390 -21.89 -18.15 19.68
CA ALA A 390 -22.71 -17.94 20.87
C ALA A 390 -22.07 -16.93 21.84
N GLN A 391 -22.89 -16.09 22.47
CA GLN A 391 -22.44 -14.96 23.28
C GLN A 391 -21.63 -15.39 24.51
N ASP A 392 -21.91 -16.53 25.08
CA ASP A 392 -21.19 -17.12 26.21
C ASP A 392 -19.70 -17.44 25.86
N ARG A 393 -19.37 -17.58 24.56
CA ARG A 393 -18.03 -17.84 24.10
C ARG A 393 -17.20 -16.56 23.89
N TRP A 394 -17.82 -15.37 23.83
CA TRP A 394 -17.12 -14.12 23.47
C TRP A 394 -15.99 -13.77 24.43
N GLY A 395 -16.21 -13.92 25.74
CA GLY A 395 -15.15 -13.68 26.74
C GLY A 395 -13.95 -14.61 26.58
N ARG A 396 -14.18 -15.87 26.22
CA ARG A 396 -13.11 -16.83 25.94
C ARG A 396 -12.30 -16.44 24.68
N ILE A 397 -12.99 -15.99 23.64
CA ILE A 397 -12.34 -15.52 22.40
C ILE A 397 -11.48 -14.28 22.69
N ALA A 398 -12.00 -13.33 23.48
CA ALA A 398 -11.25 -12.13 23.90
C ALA A 398 -9.97 -12.50 24.69
N GLN A 399 -10.09 -13.46 25.60
CA GLN A 399 -8.93 -13.95 26.35
C GLN A 399 -7.90 -14.61 25.43
N GLN A 400 -8.33 -15.50 24.55
CA GLN A 400 -7.44 -16.18 23.58
C GLN A 400 -6.72 -15.17 22.67
N MET A 401 -7.42 -14.14 22.21
CA MET A 401 -6.82 -13.05 21.43
C MET A 401 -5.76 -12.32 22.25
N GLY A 402 -6.07 -11.94 23.49
CA GLY A 402 -5.12 -11.29 24.40
C GLY A 402 -3.87 -12.13 24.66
N ASP A 403 -4.03 -13.43 24.85
CA ASP A 403 -2.93 -14.37 25.08
C ASP A 403 -2.05 -14.53 23.83
N ARG A 404 -2.64 -14.64 22.64
CA ARG A 404 -1.91 -14.68 21.37
C ARG A 404 -1.10 -13.41 21.15
N ILE A 405 -1.72 -12.23 21.35
CA ILE A 405 -1.05 -10.94 21.24
C ILE A 405 0.12 -10.86 22.23
N HIS A 406 -0.11 -11.26 23.47
CA HIS A 406 0.94 -11.26 24.49
C HIS A 406 2.09 -12.21 24.14
N HIS A 407 1.80 -13.40 23.63
CA HIS A 407 2.82 -14.35 23.22
C HIS A 407 3.69 -13.82 22.06
N ALA A 408 3.06 -13.26 21.04
CA ALA A 408 3.72 -12.78 19.83
C ALA A 408 4.42 -11.44 20.00
N LEU A 409 3.77 -10.48 20.67
CA LEU A 409 4.23 -9.09 20.74
C LEU A 409 4.80 -8.69 22.10
N ARG A 410 4.78 -9.60 23.10
CA ARG A 410 5.24 -9.37 24.47
C ARG A 410 4.54 -8.19 25.17
N VAL A 411 3.35 -7.83 24.72
CA VAL A 411 2.52 -6.77 25.30
C VAL A 411 1.12 -7.31 25.62
N ARG A 412 0.53 -6.87 26.71
CA ARG A 412 -0.86 -7.20 27.07
C ARG A 412 -1.76 -6.08 26.58
N LEU A 413 -2.62 -6.41 25.62
CA LEU A 413 -3.69 -5.54 25.15
C LEU A 413 -5.03 -5.99 25.72
N ARG A 414 -5.94 -5.04 25.93
CA ARG A 414 -7.34 -5.33 26.23
C ARG A 414 -8.04 -5.76 24.95
N CYS A 415 -8.81 -6.85 25.01
CA CYS A 415 -9.60 -7.33 23.88
C CYS A 415 -11.07 -7.32 24.30
N GLU A 416 -11.92 -6.62 23.57
CA GLU A 416 -13.33 -6.40 23.90
C GLU A 416 -14.22 -6.87 22.74
N PRO A 417 -15.03 -7.91 22.94
CA PRO A 417 -16.02 -8.30 21.96
C PRO A 417 -17.19 -7.32 21.95
N VAL A 418 -17.65 -6.97 20.77
CA VAL A 418 -18.86 -6.16 20.57
C VAL A 418 -19.87 -6.93 19.74
N PRO A 419 -21.19 -6.65 19.87
CA PRO A 419 -22.20 -7.34 19.08
C PRO A 419 -21.94 -7.23 17.58
N PRO A 420 -22.24 -8.27 16.77
CA PRO A 420 -22.15 -8.18 15.32
C PRO A 420 -22.95 -6.97 14.77
N ASP A 421 -22.44 -6.38 13.69
CA ASP A 421 -23.00 -5.18 13.05
C ASP A 421 -22.95 -3.89 13.90
N THR A 422 -22.10 -3.85 14.94
CA THR A 422 -21.88 -2.65 15.79
C THR A 422 -20.80 -1.73 15.23
N LEU A 423 -19.70 -2.32 14.71
CA LEU A 423 -18.58 -1.54 14.21
C LEU A 423 -18.86 -0.97 12.81
N PRO A 424 -18.29 0.21 12.47
CA PRO A 424 -18.49 0.81 11.17
C PRO A 424 -18.07 -0.14 10.04
N LYS A 425 -18.89 -0.20 8.98
CA LYS A 425 -18.60 -0.96 7.76
C LYS A 425 -18.16 0.04 6.69
N TYR A 426 -16.94 -0.11 6.22
CA TYR A 426 -16.34 0.78 5.23
C TYR A 426 -16.40 0.17 3.83
N GLU A 427 -16.71 0.99 2.82
CA GLU A 427 -16.81 0.54 1.42
C GLU A 427 -15.50 0.69 0.63
N LEU A 428 -14.59 1.55 1.07
CA LEU A 428 -13.34 1.83 0.37
C LEU A 428 -12.12 1.48 1.22
N LYS A 429 -11.81 2.30 2.23
CA LYS A 429 -10.66 2.09 3.10
C LYS A 429 -11.09 2.10 4.56
N THR A 430 -10.78 1.04 5.27
CA THR A 430 -11.16 0.89 6.68
C THR A 430 -10.23 1.70 7.58
N LYS A 431 -10.77 2.68 8.30
CA LYS A 431 -10.04 3.36 9.39
C LYS A 431 -10.18 2.53 10.66
N ARG A 432 -9.16 1.73 10.99
CA ARG A 432 -9.20 0.79 12.11
C ARG A 432 -8.59 1.33 13.40
N ILE A 433 -7.82 2.43 13.32
CA ILE A 433 -7.27 3.07 14.52
C ILE A 433 -8.14 4.26 14.89
N ILE A 434 -8.59 4.26 16.14
CA ILE A 434 -9.31 5.36 16.79
C ILE A 434 -8.42 5.90 17.91
N ASP A 435 -7.80 7.06 17.67
CA ASP A 435 -6.96 7.71 18.68
C ASP A 435 -7.81 8.63 19.56
N GLN A 436 -8.10 8.18 20.78
CA GLN A 436 -8.84 8.92 21.81
C GLN A 436 -7.93 9.60 22.83
N ARG A 437 -6.60 9.53 22.64
CA ARG A 437 -5.66 10.22 23.55
C ARG A 437 -5.87 11.73 23.48
N PRO A 438 -5.55 12.48 24.54
CA PRO A 438 -5.52 13.95 24.51
C PRO A 438 -4.63 14.46 23.36
N LYS A 439 -5.00 15.59 22.75
CA LYS A 439 -4.34 16.11 21.53
C LYS A 439 -2.83 16.32 21.71
N GLU A 440 -2.39 16.69 22.89
CA GLU A 440 -0.97 16.88 23.22
C GLU A 440 -0.12 15.59 23.18
N PHE A 441 -0.75 14.42 23.29
CA PHE A 441 -0.10 13.10 23.23
C PHE A 441 -0.26 12.41 21.85
N ARG A 442 -1.01 13.03 20.94
CA ARG A 442 -1.07 12.57 19.56
C ARG A 442 0.16 13.05 18.81
N ARG A 443 0.73 12.21 17.96
CA ARG A 443 1.86 12.61 17.13
C ARG A 443 1.47 13.75 16.19
N ALA A 444 2.47 14.51 15.68
CA ALA A 444 2.27 15.72 14.87
C ALA A 444 1.40 15.53 13.60
N LEU A 445 1.19 14.30 13.15
CA LEU A 445 0.31 13.95 12.03
C LEU A 445 -1.19 14.01 12.36
N ASP A 446 -1.53 14.08 13.66
CA ASP A 446 -2.92 14.17 14.15
C ASP A 446 -3.27 15.60 14.68
N ARG A 447 -2.35 16.56 14.53
CA ARG A 447 -2.56 17.96 14.94
C ARG A 447 -3.05 18.84 13.81
#